data_6df33300cd96449d53f096872a5e09fe
#
_entry.id   6df33300cd96449d53f096872a5e09fe
#
_cell.length_a   1.000
_cell.length_b   1.000
_cell.length_c   1.000
_cell.angle_alpha   90.00
_cell.angle_beta   90.00
_cell.angle_gamma   90.00
#
_symmetry.space_group_name_H-M   'P 1'
#
loop_
_entity.id
_entity.type
_entity.pdbx_description
1 polymer ?
#
loop_
_entity_poly.entity_id
_entity_poly.type
_entity_poly.pdbx_seq_one_letter_code
_entity_poly.pdbx_strand_id
1 'polypeptide(L)'
;MGNRIVTKFGKSKSLTDEEIVEIQKTSKLSSEEIREEHKGFLKLQPTGKMTKEQFIHMYKLLDFDCDMTDKVACEKAFATFDKNKNGTIEFDEFLLAMHFLRPNTIESNVDILFRGFDFSGDGYLDHEEVTAIFDGAVALNLVKDADPDYAEKTASEVFAILGLSDNSKINKEQLIKG
;
A
#
# COMPACT_ATOMS: atom_id res chain seq x y z
N MET A 1 15.93 -3.13 -19.70
CA MET A 1 15.75 -4.44 -19.05
C MET A 1 15.95 -4.23 -17.56
N GLY A 2 14.87 -3.89 -16.85
CA GLY A 2 14.89 -3.68 -15.41
C GLY A 2 14.98 -5.02 -14.69
N ASN A 3 16.08 -5.24 -14.00
CA ASN A 3 16.29 -6.42 -13.18
C ASN A 3 15.41 -6.27 -11.93
N ARG A 4 14.18 -6.81 -11.97
CA ARG A 4 13.34 -6.95 -10.78
C ARG A 4 14.03 -7.96 -9.85
N ILE A 5 14.75 -7.43 -8.87
CA ILE A 5 15.18 -8.24 -7.73
C ILE A 5 13.91 -8.50 -6.93
N VAL A 6 13.30 -9.66 -7.16
CA VAL A 6 12.27 -10.21 -6.27
C VAL A 6 13.02 -10.62 -5.00
N THR A 7 13.12 -9.72 -4.06
CA THR A 7 13.65 -10.03 -2.72
C THR A 7 12.68 -11.01 -2.07
N LYS A 8 13.13 -12.24 -1.88
CA LYS A 8 12.38 -13.27 -1.16
C LYS A 8 12.44 -12.95 0.33
N PHE A 9 11.59 -12.04 0.80
CA PHE A 9 11.33 -11.87 2.21
C PHE A 9 10.61 -13.13 2.71
N GLY A 10 11.20 -13.97 3.54
CA GLY A 10 10.39 -15.04 4.07
C GLY A 10 11.05 -16.31 4.58
N LYS A 11 12.32 -16.32 4.97
CA LYS A 11 12.90 -17.51 5.61
C LYS A 11 13.79 -17.23 6.82
N SER A 12 14.06 -15.98 7.16
CA SER A 12 14.94 -15.65 8.30
C SER A 12 14.15 -15.04 9.44
N LYS A 13 14.47 -15.43 10.67
CA LYS A 13 13.97 -14.78 11.90
C LYS A 13 14.53 -13.35 12.09
N SER A 14 15.40 -12.89 11.20
CA SER A 14 15.98 -11.55 11.19
C SER A 14 16.15 -11.07 9.75
N LEU A 15 15.93 -9.76 9.54
CA LEU A 15 16.22 -9.10 8.26
C LEU A 15 17.74 -9.03 8.07
N THR A 16 18.18 -9.22 6.84
CA THR A 16 19.56 -8.91 6.42
C THR A 16 19.77 -7.41 6.30
N ASP A 17 21.03 -6.98 6.28
CA ASP A 17 21.33 -5.55 6.12
C ASP A 17 20.94 -5.05 4.73
N GLU A 18 21.01 -5.91 3.69
CA GLU A 18 20.55 -5.60 2.33
C GLU A 18 19.03 -5.38 2.29
N GLU A 19 18.26 -6.24 2.97
CA GLU A 19 16.80 -6.10 3.08
C GLU A 19 16.41 -4.82 3.82
N ILE A 20 17.14 -4.47 4.87
CA ILE A 20 16.92 -3.21 5.60
C ILE A 20 17.19 -2.01 4.71
N VAL A 21 18.31 -2.01 3.97
CA VAL A 21 18.66 -0.93 3.04
C VAL A 21 17.58 -0.78 1.96
N GLU A 22 17.03 -1.89 1.46
CA GLU A 22 15.94 -1.85 0.47
C GLU A 22 14.66 -1.26 1.06
N ILE A 23 14.27 -1.69 2.26
CA ILE A 23 13.13 -1.14 2.98
C ILE A 23 13.34 0.35 3.30
N GLN A 24 14.54 0.76 3.68
CA GLN A 24 14.86 2.16 3.95
C GLN A 24 14.67 3.07 2.74
N LYS A 25 14.98 2.60 1.53
CA LYS A 25 14.73 3.36 0.29
C LYS A 25 13.25 3.71 0.14
N THR A 26 12.38 2.86 0.67
CA THR A 26 10.93 2.97 0.53
C THR A 26 10.22 3.42 1.80
N SER A 27 10.76 3.31 3.00
CA SER A 27 10.02 3.57 4.25
C SER A 27 10.44 4.83 4.99
N LYS A 28 11.55 5.47 4.62
CA LYS A 28 12.18 6.58 5.38
C LYS A 28 12.43 6.24 6.87
N LEU A 29 12.23 4.99 7.27
CA LEU A 29 12.49 4.52 8.63
C LEU A 29 13.98 4.29 8.85
N SER A 30 14.43 4.50 10.06
CA SER A 30 15.75 4.08 10.49
C SER A 30 15.85 2.55 10.52
N SER A 31 17.07 2.03 10.47
CA SER A 31 17.29 0.57 10.59
C SER A 31 16.73 -0.01 11.89
N GLU A 32 16.75 0.77 12.98
CA GLU A 32 16.20 0.38 14.26
C GLU A 32 14.69 0.27 14.23
N GLU A 33 14.00 1.26 13.69
CA GLU A 33 12.54 1.25 13.53
C GLU A 33 12.10 0.07 12.66
N ILE A 34 12.77 -0.20 11.54
CA ILE A 34 12.47 -1.34 10.67
C ILE A 34 12.63 -2.66 11.45
N ARG A 35 13.68 -2.80 12.25
CA ARG A 35 13.90 -4.01 13.05
C ARG A 35 12.82 -4.19 14.12
N GLU A 36 12.37 -3.12 14.77
CA GLU A 36 11.31 -3.18 15.77
C GLU A 36 9.95 -3.51 15.13
N GLU A 37 9.60 -2.88 14.02
CA GLU A 37 8.38 -3.22 13.26
C GLU A 37 8.41 -4.67 12.78
N HIS A 38 9.56 -5.16 12.31
CA HIS A 38 9.74 -6.56 11.91
C HIS A 38 9.57 -7.54 13.08
N LYS A 39 10.10 -7.22 14.25
CA LYS A 39 9.88 -8.01 15.47
C LYS A 39 8.39 -8.04 15.84
N GLY A 40 7.70 -6.90 15.74
CA GLY A 40 6.26 -6.80 15.92
C GLY A 40 5.50 -7.71 14.96
N PHE A 41 5.84 -7.64 13.67
CA PHE A 41 5.25 -8.48 12.64
C PHE A 41 5.48 -9.98 12.91
N LEU A 42 6.69 -10.38 13.27
CA LEU A 42 7.01 -11.79 13.58
C LEU A 42 6.30 -12.31 14.83
N LYS A 43 5.94 -11.45 15.79
CA LYS A 43 5.07 -11.85 16.91
C LYS A 43 3.67 -12.21 16.47
N LEU A 44 3.14 -11.47 15.48
CA LEU A 44 1.83 -11.73 14.89
C LEU A 44 1.89 -12.89 13.88
N GLN A 45 2.98 -12.95 13.11
CA GLN A 45 3.20 -13.89 12.03
C GLN A 45 4.57 -14.57 12.15
N PRO A 46 4.70 -15.61 12.98
CA PRO A 46 5.99 -16.28 13.20
C PRO A 46 6.61 -16.93 11.95
N THR A 47 5.79 -17.14 10.92
CA THR A 47 6.23 -17.66 9.60
C THR A 47 6.88 -16.61 8.72
N GLY A 48 6.77 -15.31 9.07
CA GLY A 48 7.19 -14.17 8.25
C GLY A 48 6.23 -13.85 7.10
N LYS A 49 5.07 -14.49 7.06
CA LYS A 49 4.02 -14.30 6.04
C LYS A 49 2.65 -14.35 6.68
N MET A 50 1.78 -13.48 6.24
CA MET A 50 0.38 -13.41 6.65
C MET A 50 -0.50 -13.95 5.52
N THR A 51 -1.32 -14.97 5.83
CA THR A 51 -2.32 -15.45 4.86
C THR A 51 -3.46 -14.45 4.72
N LYS A 52 -4.26 -14.62 3.69
CA LYS A 52 -5.47 -13.81 3.48
C LYS A 52 -6.41 -13.82 4.68
N GLU A 53 -6.64 -14.98 5.28
CA GLU A 53 -7.49 -15.13 6.46
C GLU A 53 -6.93 -14.39 7.68
N GLN A 54 -5.60 -14.46 7.87
CA GLN A 54 -4.91 -13.75 8.95
C GLN A 54 -4.94 -12.25 8.75
N PHE A 55 -4.75 -11.77 7.52
CA PHE A 55 -4.88 -10.37 7.16
C PHE A 55 -6.30 -9.86 7.46
N ILE A 56 -7.32 -10.55 6.99
CA ILE A 56 -8.73 -10.22 7.25
C ILE A 56 -9.01 -10.17 8.75
N HIS A 57 -8.49 -11.12 9.51
CA HIS A 57 -8.67 -11.15 10.96
C HIS A 57 -8.01 -9.96 11.65
N MET A 58 -6.76 -9.62 11.27
CA MET A 58 -6.06 -8.46 11.79
C MET A 58 -6.78 -7.15 11.42
N TYR A 59 -7.22 -7.04 10.18
CA TYR A 59 -7.95 -5.89 9.67
C TYR A 59 -9.24 -5.62 10.48
N LYS A 60 -9.95 -6.67 10.87
CA LYS A 60 -11.09 -6.60 11.78
C LYS A 60 -10.76 -6.04 13.16
N LEU A 61 -9.59 -6.39 13.70
CA LEU A 61 -9.16 -5.95 15.03
C LEU A 61 -8.76 -4.46 15.06
N LEU A 62 -8.46 -3.86 13.91
CA LEU A 62 -8.11 -2.45 13.79
C LEU A 62 -9.33 -1.51 13.81
N ASP A 63 -10.55 -2.10 14.00
CA ASP A 63 -11.82 -1.36 14.17
C ASP A 63 -12.10 -0.34 13.04
N PHE A 64 -11.58 -0.64 11.84
CA PHE A 64 -12.10 0.03 10.65
C PHE A 64 -13.55 -0.39 10.52
N ASP A 65 -14.46 0.58 10.50
CA ASP A 65 -15.92 0.40 10.37
C ASP A 65 -16.27 -0.25 9.01
N CYS A 66 -15.71 -1.44 8.82
CA CYS A 66 -15.81 -2.25 7.61
C CYS A 66 -16.88 -3.31 7.83
N ASP A 67 -17.90 -3.30 7.01
CA ASP A 67 -18.84 -4.43 6.95
C ASP A 67 -18.12 -5.67 6.40
N MET A 68 -17.51 -6.40 7.33
CA MET A 68 -16.70 -7.58 7.02
C MET A 68 -17.55 -8.79 6.63
N THR A 69 -18.84 -8.63 6.45
CA THR A 69 -19.70 -9.61 5.78
C THR A 69 -19.47 -9.54 4.26
N ASP A 70 -18.96 -8.42 3.73
CA ASP A 70 -18.61 -8.31 2.34
C ASP A 70 -17.26 -8.98 2.05
N LYS A 71 -17.34 -10.22 1.61
CA LYS A 71 -16.19 -11.02 1.21
C LYS A 71 -15.41 -10.35 0.06
N VAL A 72 -16.09 -9.64 -0.82
CA VAL A 72 -15.48 -8.98 -1.99
C VAL A 72 -14.61 -7.82 -1.55
N ALA A 73 -15.07 -7.00 -0.59
CA ALA A 73 -14.29 -5.90 -0.03
C ALA A 73 -13.01 -6.41 0.64
N CYS A 74 -13.10 -7.47 1.44
CA CYS A 74 -11.94 -8.09 2.07
C CYS A 74 -10.93 -8.66 1.06
N GLU A 75 -11.42 -9.23 -0.03
CA GLU A 75 -10.57 -9.76 -1.11
C GLU A 75 -9.86 -8.66 -1.87
N LYS A 76 -10.54 -7.56 -2.15
CA LYS A 76 -9.95 -6.37 -2.77
C LYS A 76 -8.90 -5.72 -1.84
N ALA A 77 -9.21 -5.54 -0.56
CA ALA A 77 -8.26 -5.00 0.42
C ALA A 77 -6.98 -5.85 0.49
N PHE A 78 -7.12 -7.17 0.59
CA PHE A 78 -5.95 -8.07 0.56
C PHE A 78 -5.16 -7.91 -0.75
N ALA A 79 -5.83 -7.90 -1.90
CA ALA A 79 -5.18 -7.78 -3.20
C ALA A 79 -4.46 -6.42 -3.40
N THR A 80 -4.90 -5.37 -2.72
CA THR A 80 -4.25 -4.05 -2.73
C THR A 80 -2.86 -4.12 -2.07
N PHE A 81 -2.72 -4.91 -1.00
CA PHE A 81 -1.45 -5.04 -0.28
C PHE A 81 -0.59 -6.20 -0.74
N ASP A 82 -1.16 -7.27 -1.31
CA ASP A 82 -0.42 -8.36 -1.96
C ASP A 82 0.12 -7.90 -3.34
N LYS A 83 1.12 -7.02 -3.29
CA LYS A 83 1.68 -6.34 -4.47
C LYS A 83 2.35 -7.32 -5.44
N ASN A 84 3.00 -8.35 -4.92
CA ASN A 84 3.68 -9.37 -5.72
C ASN A 84 2.75 -10.51 -6.15
N LYS A 85 1.48 -10.50 -5.70
CA LYS A 85 0.41 -11.46 -6.03
C LYS A 85 0.77 -12.91 -5.69
N ASN A 86 1.50 -13.13 -4.58
CA ASN A 86 1.91 -14.45 -4.13
C ASN A 86 0.88 -15.12 -3.18
N GLY A 87 -0.22 -14.43 -2.87
CA GLY A 87 -1.28 -14.92 -2.00
C GLY A 87 -0.98 -14.80 -0.51
N THR A 88 0.04 -14.04 -0.14
CA THR A 88 0.42 -13.75 1.26
C THR A 88 0.90 -12.31 1.39
N ILE A 89 0.70 -11.69 2.54
CA ILE A 89 1.31 -10.40 2.88
C ILE A 89 2.65 -10.67 3.56
N GLU A 90 3.73 -10.21 2.96
CA GLU A 90 5.08 -10.25 3.52
C GLU A 90 5.38 -8.96 4.30
N PHE A 91 6.52 -8.89 4.97
CA PHE A 91 6.80 -7.79 5.90
C PHE A 91 6.83 -6.41 5.23
N ASP A 92 7.39 -6.29 4.04
CA ASP A 92 7.44 -5.04 3.27
C ASP A 92 6.04 -4.55 2.85
N GLU A 93 5.18 -5.47 2.43
CA GLU A 93 3.77 -5.22 2.11
C GLU A 93 2.95 -4.87 3.36
N PHE A 94 3.19 -5.57 4.47
CA PHE A 94 2.60 -5.27 5.77
C PHE A 94 3.01 -3.87 6.26
N LEU A 95 4.29 -3.53 6.14
CA LEU A 95 4.81 -2.22 6.55
C LEU A 95 4.17 -1.10 5.74
N LEU A 96 3.99 -1.31 4.42
CA LEU A 96 3.28 -0.37 3.57
C LEU A 96 1.83 -0.19 4.03
N ALA A 97 1.10 -1.28 4.30
CA ALA A 97 -0.27 -1.24 4.80
C ALA A 97 -0.37 -0.46 6.12
N MET A 98 0.50 -0.77 7.08
CA MET A 98 0.51 -0.10 8.39
C MET A 98 0.84 1.39 8.29
N HIS A 99 1.71 1.79 7.35
CA HIS A 99 2.03 3.19 7.13
C HIS A 99 0.89 3.95 6.44
N PHE A 100 0.17 3.30 5.52
CA PHE A 100 -1.01 3.87 4.88
C PHE A 100 -2.12 4.20 5.89
N LEU A 101 -2.20 3.42 6.97
CA LEU A 101 -3.23 3.55 8.01
C LEU A 101 -2.86 4.48 9.17
N ARG A 102 -1.62 4.99 9.22
CA ARG A 102 -1.17 5.93 10.28
C ARG A 102 -1.34 7.38 9.85
N PRO A 103 -1.73 8.30 10.77
CA PRO A 103 -1.71 9.75 10.48
C PRO A 103 -0.27 10.21 10.22
N ASN A 104 -0.04 10.79 9.05
CA ASN A 104 1.29 11.22 8.59
C ASN A 104 1.23 12.64 8.01
N THR A 105 2.39 13.24 7.72
CA THR A 105 2.45 14.49 6.96
C THR A 105 2.00 14.28 5.51
N ILE A 106 1.61 15.35 4.81
CA ILE A 106 1.22 15.30 3.39
C ILE A 106 2.33 14.67 2.56
N GLU A 107 3.59 15.09 2.76
CA GLU A 107 4.74 14.56 2.03
C GLU A 107 4.93 13.06 2.28
N SER A 108 4.73 12.62 3.52
CA SER A 108 4.83 11.20 3.88
C SER A 108 3.72 10.39 3.21
N ASN A 109 2.50 10.90 3.20
CA ASN A 109 1.37 10.25 2.55
C ASN A 109 1.57 10.15 1.03
N VAL A 110 2.05 11.21 0.38
CA VAL A 110 2.38 11.19 -1.04
C VAL A 110 3.47 10.16 -1.34
N ASP A 111 4.52 10.08 -0.52
CA ASP A 111 5.54 9.04 -0.69
C ASP A 111 4.98 7.62 -0.56
N ILE A 112 4.03 7.40 0.35
CA ILE A 112 3.34 6.10 0.52
C ILE A 112 2.52 5.76 -0.72
N LEU A 113 1.76 6.72 -1.25
CA LEU A 113 0.97 6.53 -2.46
C LEU A 113 1.85 6.10 -3.65
N PHE A 114 2.94 6.83 -3.90
CA PHE A 114 3.87 6.47 -4.98
C PHE A 114 4.49 5.09 -4.81
N ARG A 115 4.86 4.70 -3.59
CA ARG A 115 5.43 3.36 -3.34
C ARG A 115 4.42 2.24 -3.51
N GLY A 116 3.18 2.48 -3.05
CA GLY A 116 2.11 1.49 -3.12
C GLY A 116 1.56 1.31 -4.52
N PHE A 117 1.44 2.39 -5.27
CA PHE A 117 0.62 2.45 -6.48
C PHE A 117 1.38 2.80 -7.76
N ASP A 118 2.64 3.26 -7.72
CA ASP A 118 3.51 3.32 -8.90
C ASP A 118 3.92 1.89 -9.32
N PHE A 119 2.99 1.20 -10.00
CA PHE A 119 3.20 -0.16 -10.45
C PHE A 119 4.15 -0.24 -11.64
N SER A 120 4.20 0.83 -12.43
CA SER A 120 5.12 0.97 -13.56
C SER A 120 6.56 1.18 -13.13
N GLY A 121 6.79 1.78 -11.93
CA GLY A 121 8.08 2.07 -11.35
C GLY A 121 8.79 3.23 -12.05
N ASP A 122 8.05 4.12 -12.71
CA ASP A 122 8.61 5.25 -13.47
C ASP A 122 8.69 6.55 -12.66
N GLY A 123 8.22 6.54 -11.40
CA GLY A 123 8.26 7.69 -10.49
C GLY A 123 7.11 8.67 -10.70
N TYR A 124 6.11 8.31 -11.47
CA TYR A 124 4.88 9.04 -11.73
C TYR A 124 3.68 8.16 -11.39
N LEU A 125 2.51 8.78 -11.25
CA LEU A 125 1.22 8.08 -11.18
C LEU A 125 0.42 8.42 -12.42
N ASP A 126 0.04 7.42 -13.20
CA ASP A 126 -0.91 7.56 -14.28
C ASP A 126 -2.35 7.40 -13.80
N HIS A 127 -3.32 7.54 -14.69
CA HIS A 127 -4.74 7.49 -14.35
C HIS A 127 -5.17 6.13 -13.76
N GLU A 128 -4.66 5.02 -14.30
CA GLU A 128 -4.98 3.67 -13.81
C GLU A 128 -4.41 3.47 -12.39
N GLU A 129 -3.21 3.97 -12.13
CA GLU A 129 -2.55 3.89 -10.82
C GLU A 129 -3.26 4.78 -9.78
N VAL A 130 -3.75 5.97 -10.18
CA VAL A 130 -4.57 6.83 -9.31
C VAL A 130 -5.94 6.21 -9.05
N THR A 131 -6.58 5.61 -10.05
CA THR A 131 -7.84 4.86 -9.87
C THR A 131 -7.66 3.73 -8.87
N ALA A 132 -6.55 2.99 -8.95
CA ALA A 132 -6.25 1.92 -8.00
C ALA A 132 -6.09 2.40 -6.54
N ILE A 133 -5.65 3.66 -6.31
CA ILE A 133 -5.62 4.27 -4.97
C ILE A 133 -7.04 4.37 -4.41
N PHE A 134 -7.98 4.88 -5.19
CA PHE A 134 -9.37 5.06 -4.75
C PHE A 134 -10.13 3.74 -4.65
N ASP A 135 -9.86 2.78 -5.54
CA ASP A 135 -10.36 1.40 -5.40
C ASP A 135 -9.88 0.77 -4.09
N GLY A 136 -8.61 0.99 -3.74
CA GLY A 136 -8.05 0.58 -2.45
C GLY A 136 -8.76 1.24 -1.27
N ALA A 137 -9.03 2.55 -1.34
CA ALA A 137 -9.73 3.30 -0.30
C ALA A 137 -11.17 2.79 -0.10
N VAL A 138 -11.90 2.50 -1.19
CA VAL A 138 -13.22 1.88 -1.14
C VAL A 138 -13.15 0.47 -0.54
N ALA A 139 -12.17 -0.33 -0.99
CA ALA A 139 -11.98 -1.69 -0.49
C ALA A 139 -11.67 -1.73 1.01
N LEU A 140 -10.95 -0.71 1.51
CA LEU A 140 -10.63 -0.54 2.94
C LEU A 140 -11.75 0.15 3.72
N ASN A 141 -12.91 0.38 3.10
CA ASN A 141 -14.06 1.07 3.69
C ASN A 141 -13.75 2.48 4.24
N LEU A 142 -12.74 3.14 3.69
CA LEU A 142 -12.42 4.53 4.00
C LEU A 142 -13.40 5.49 3.34
N VAL A 143 -14.12 5.02 2.32
CA VAL A 143 -15.19 5.72 1.61
C VAL A 143 -16.45 4.87 1.73
N LYS A 144 -17.50 5.42 2.38
CA LYS A 144 -18.79 4.76 2.55
C LYS A 144 -19.70 5.08 1.36
N ASP A 145 -20.55 4.13 1.01
CA ASP A 145 -21.58 4.29 -0.02
C ASP A 145 -21.03 4.73 -1.40
N ALA A 146 -19.80 4.32 -1.74
CA ALA A 146 -19.21 4.59 -3.02
C ALA A 146 -20.00 3.93 -4.15
N ASP A 147 -20.36 4.70 -5.20
CA ASP A 147 -20.95 4.12 -6.40
C ASP A 147 -19.89 3.29 -7.19
N PRO A 148 -20.34 2.42 -8.13
CA PRO A 148 -19.42 1.55 -8.86
C PRO A 148 -18.31 2.29 -9.63
N ASP A 149 -18.56 3.55 -10.02
CA ASP A 149 -17.62 4.36 -10.80
C ASP A 149 -16.86 5.37 -9.94
N TYR A 150 -16.97 5.28 -8.62
CA TYR A 150 -16.39 6.26 -7.69
C TYR A 150 -14.89 6.46 -7.93
N ALA A 151 -14.13 5.37 -8.01
CA ALA A 151 -12.68 5.43 -8.14
C ALA A 151 -12.24 6.10 -9.46
N GLU A 152 -12.87 5.73 -10.56
CA GLU A 152 -12.61 6.27 -11.90
C GLU A 152 -12.93 7.77 -11.96
N LYS A 153 -14.13 8.17 -11.48
CA LYS A 153 -14.55 9.57 -11.43
C LYS A 153 -13.62 10.42 -10.57
N THR A 154 -13.29 9.91 -9.36
CA THR A 154 -12.43 10.64 -8.43
C THR A 154 -11.01 10.77 -8.97
N ALA A 155 -10.48 9.76 -9.65
CA ALA A 155 -9.20 9.85 -10.33
C ALA A 155 -9.22 10.96 -11.40
N SER A 156 -10.23 11.00 -12.28
CA SER A 156 -10.39 12.05 -13.28
C SER A 156 -10.53 13.44 -12.65
N GLU A 157 -11.24 13.57 -11.53
CA GLU A 157 -11.33 14.83 -10.79
C GLU A 157 -9.97 15.30 -10.26
N VAL A 158 -9.14 14.39 -9.74
CA VAL A 158 -7.77 14.70 -9.27
C VAL A 158 -6.94 15.25 -10.42
N PHE A 159 -6.97 14.61 -11.60
CA PHE A 159 -6.26 15.11 -12.77
C PHE A 159 -6.77 16.49 -13.19
N ALA A 160 -8.08 16.69 -13.20
CA ALA A 160 -8.70 17.98 -13.56
C ALA A 160 -8.31 19.10 -12.57
N ILE A 161 -8.31 18.84 -11.25
CA ILE A 161 -7.89 19.80 -10.21
C ILE A 161 -6.43 20.22 -10.43
N LEU A 162 -5.57 19.29 -10.82
CA LEU A 162 -4.15 19.56 -11.12
C LEU A 162 -3.94 20.20 -12.50
N GLY A 163 -5.01 20.46 -13.26
CA GLY A 163 -4.93 21.02 -14.60
C GLY A 163 -4.38 20.04 -15.64
N LEU A 164 -4.51 18.75 -15.40
CA LEU A 164 -4.02 17.68 -16.25
C LEU A 164 -5.17 16.95 -16.94
N SER A 165 -4.87 16.26 -18.04
CA SER A 165 -5.80 15.32 -18.68
C SER A 165 -5.56 13.90 -18.15
N ASP A 166 -6.54 13.00 -18.31
CA ASP A 166 -6.47 11.60 -17.89
C ASP A 166 -5.31 10.81 -18.55
N ASN A 167 -4.82 11.29 -19.69
CA ASN A 167 -3.65 10.72 -20.38
C ASN A 167 -2.30 11.25 -19.86
N SER A 168 -2.32 12.14 -18.87
CA SER A 168 -1.12 12.71 -18.25
C SER A 168 -0.61 11.80 -17.13
N LYS A 169 0.53 12.20 -16.52
CA LYS A 169 1.08 11.55 -15.35
C LYS A 169 1.33 12.60 -14.27
N ILE A 170 1.14 12.22 -13.02
CA ILE A 170 1.30 13.07 -11.84
C ILE A 170 2.63 12.75 -11.17
N ASN A 171 3.43 13.78 -10.85
CA ASN A 171 4.60 13.63 -10.00
C ASN A 171 4.31 14.02 -8.53
N LYS A 172 5.24 13.70 -7.62
CA LYS A 172 5.07 13.97 -6.19
C LYS A 172 4.87 15.46 -5.86
N GLU A 173 5.59 16.34 -6.55
CA GLU A 173 5.50 17.77 -6.30
C GLU A 173 4.13 18.35 -6.66
N GLN A 174 3.50 17.83 -7.71
CA GLN A 174 2.16 18.24 -8.12
C GLN A 174 1.12 17.86 -7.05
N LEU A 175 1.21 16.66 -6.46
CA LEU A 175 0.31 16.24 -5.37
C LEU A 175 0.55 16.99 -4.04
N ILE A 176 1.76 17.47 -3.79
CA ILE A 176 2.06 18.23 -2.56
C ILE A 176 1.60 19.69 -2.66
N LYS A 177 1.58 20.26 -3.87
CA LYS A 177 1.29 21.68 -4.12
C LYS A 177 -0.17 21.96 -4.50
N GLY A 178 -0.89 20.96 -5.02
CA GLY A 178 -2.31 21.04 -5.38
C GLY A 178 -3.20 20.93 -4.18
#